data_e2334dd543ea3a237b388b62b16538a9
#
_entry.id   e2334dd543ea3a237b388b62b16538a9
#
_cell.length_a   1.000
_cell.length_b   1.000
_cell.length_c   1.000
_cell.angle_alpha   90.00
_cell.angle_beta   90.00
_cell.angle_gamma   90.00
#
_symmetry.space_group_name_H-M   'P 1'
#
loop_
_entity.id
_entity.type
_entity.pdbx_description
1 polymer ?
#
loop_
_entity_poly.entity_id
_entity_poly.type
_entity_poly.pdbx_seq_one_letter_code
_entity_poly.pdbx_strand_id
1 'polypeptide(L)'
;MSSDESPSAFARHLAALRLRIGDEALDVRHEVFFLAIRYGRGAGLRGCAALLRDAWLLLRGPASGGQPLADGVMLVATLAGQSGWGTLVRSLPLSAPGSPAILAHPRLAARDFPQGVPVVRPLRPSLAGLCRAVSTFCRVLLTQRSLLLASCLARRGLWRASLARTLSGRRGPLILHNDFDMMSNAAIGQTGATVCLQHGLPTDEFFPIRADWYVVWGARSRQAFIDAGSVAARLVEDALDRAPAPNAPETAPAGISLLSQTHAPILGSELAGWLHEFALRLLQADSALRILLHPQEHTGYPGAAGLACSRPPHAEFAAEATPRLVLGCCSTALFDAALAGHWVVLLVAPLEGNRAALQTLEGLPRVESAEQVLSLYQRLRTDVVFRREAALAQLSWLKENFTAETGALARLLARLEDGADA
;
A
#
# COMPACT_ATOMS: atom_id res chain seq x y z
N MET A 1 4.21 24.38 -15.35
CA MET A 1 4.94 23.47 -14.43
C MET A 1 6.12 22.90 -15.19
N SER A 2 7.35 23.21 -14.77
CA SER A 2 8.57 22.77 -15.46
C SER A 2 8.73 21.26 -15.33
N SER A 3 9.05 20.61 -16.42
CA SER A 3 9.19 19.15 -16.57
C SER A 3 10.47 18.56 -15.95
N ASP A 4 11.04 19.20 -14.95
CA ASP A 4 12.38 18.88 -14.43
C ASP A 4 12.33 18.33 -12.99
N GLU A 5 11.30 17.54 -12.67
CA GLU A 5 11.27 16.84 -11.39
C GLU A 5 12.15 15.60 -11.44
N SER A 6 13.19 15.60 -10.63
CA SER A 6 14.09 14.47 -10.47
C SER A 6 13.30 13.18 -10.10
N PRO A 7 13.65 12.03 -10.71
CA PRO A 7 13.03 10.77 -10.34
C PRO A 7 13.25 10.47 -8.84
N SER A 8 12.30 9.78 -8.21
CA SER A 8 12.45 9.40 -6.81
C SER A 8 13.69 8.53 -6.57
N ALA A 9 14.12 8.47 -5.32
CA ALA A 9 15.19 7.56 -4.91
C ALA A 9 14.87 6.10 -5.26
N PHE A 10 13.59 5.71 -5.15
CA PHE A 10 13.13 4.37 -5.54
C PHE A 10 13.25 4.14 -7.06
N ALA A 11 12.79 5.08 -7.88
CA ALA A 11 12.86 4.96 -9.34
C ALA A 11 14.33 4.89 -9.83
N ARG A 12 15.21 5.73 -9.27
CA ARG A 12 16.66 5.67 -9.55
C ARG A 12 17.26 4.32 -9.16
N HIS A 13 16.89 3.82 -7.97
CA HIS A 13 17.35 2.52 -7.48
C HIS A 13 16.88 1.37 -8.38
N LEU A 14 15.60 1.37 -8.77
CA LEU A 14 15.05 0.35 -9.67
C LEU A 14 15.75 0.36 -11.03
N ALA A 15 16.00 1.53 -11.60
CA ALA A 15 16.73 1.65 -12.87
C ALA A 15 18.14 1.05 -12.76
N ALA A 16 18.88 1.38 -11.70
CA ALA A 16 20.21 0.83 -11.44
C ALA A 16 20.17 -0.70 -11.20
N LEU A 17 19.14 -1.19 -10.53
CA LEU A 17 18.94 -2.62 -10.28
C LEU A 17 18.65 -3.39 -11.57
N ARG A 18 17.81 -2.83 -12.46
CA ARG A 18 17.51 -3.43 -13.77
C ARG A 18 18.74 -3.54 -14.67
N LEU A 19 19.63 -2.55 -14.64
CA LEU A 19 20.90 -2.63 -15.36
C LEU A 19 21.80 -3.78 -14.89
N ARG A 20 21.67 -4.18 -13.61
CA ARG A 20 22.50 -5.24 -13.01
C ARG A 20 21.94 -6.64 -13.20
N ILE A 21 20.65 -6.83 -13.06
CA ILE A 21 19.98 -8.14 -13.00
C ILE A 21 18.76 -8.26 -13.93
N GLY A 22 18.59 -7.29 -14.86
CA GLY A 22 17.46 -7.32 -15.80
C GLY A 22 16.11 -7.28 -15.11
N ASP A 23 15.12 -7.98 -15.66
CA ASP A 23 13.75 -7.98 -15.16
C ASP A 23 13.58 -8.72 -13.81
N GLU A 24 14.54 -9.54 -13.37
CA GLU A 24 14.55 -10.08 -12.00
C GLU A 24 14.54 -8.96 -10.94
N ALA A 25 14.99 -7.75 -11.30
CA ALA A 25 14.94 -6.55 -10.46
C ALA A 25 13.50 -6.24 -9.98
N LEU A 26 12.52 -6.41 -10.85
CA LEU A 26 11.11 -6.12 -10.57
C LEU A 26 10.56 -6.99 -9.43
N ASP A 27 11.12 -8.18 -9.28
CA ASP A 27 10.68 -9.17 -8.31
C ASP A 27 11.20 -8.93 -6.89
N VAL A 28 12.28 -8.16 -6.77
CA VAL A 28 12.95 -7.90 -5.48
C VAL A 28 13.15 -6.41 -5.18
N ARG A 29 12.65 -5.52 -6.06
CA ARG A 29 12.87 -4.07 -6.01
C ARG A 29 12.57 -3.45 -4.64
N HIS A 30 11.41 -3.79 -4.11
CA HIS A 30 10.94 -3.26 -2.83
C HIS A 30 11.84 -3.71 -1.67
N GLU A 31 12.07 -5.02 -1.54
CA GLU A 31 12.87 -5.57 -0.46
C GLU A 31 14.32 -5.04 -0.49
N VAL A 32 14.94 -5.00 -1.68
CA VAL A 32 16.32 -4.52 -1.84
C VAL A 32 16.41 -3.04 -1.49
N PHE A 33 15.47 -2.20 -1.95
CA PHE A 33 15.45 -0.78 -1.65
C PHE A 33 15.31 -0.51 -0.15
N PHE A 34 14.29 -1.06 0.49
CA PHE A 34 14.04 -0.78 1.90
C PHE A 34 15.09 -1.35 2.83
N LEU A 35 15.65 -2.53 2.53
CA LEU A 35 16.80 -3.05 3.29
C LEU A 35 18.04 -2.18 3.11
N ALA A 36 18.33 -1.73 1.89
CA ALA A 36 19.47 -0.86 1.62
C ALA A 36 19.38 0.46 2.38
N ILE A 37 18.24 1.13 2.33
CA ILE A 37 18.05 2.42 3.03
C ILE A 37 18.07 2.24 4.54
N ARG A 38 17.34 1.25 5.05
CA ARG A 38 17.19 1.07 6.50
C ARG A 38 18.46 0.62 7.19
N TYR A 39 19.30 -0.17 6.53
CA TYR A 39 20.44 -0.83 7.16
C TYR A 39 21.79 -0.49 6.52
N GLY A 40 21.82 0.26 5.43
CA GLY A 40 23.06 0.69 4.79
C GLY A 40 24.01 -0.50 4.54
N ARG A 41 25.24 -0.40 5.06
CA ARG A 41 26.24 -1.48 4.95
C ARG A 41 25.81 -2.81 5.56
N GLY A 42 24.89 -2.80 6.51
CA GLY A 42 24.34 -4.00 7.17
C GLY A 42 23.23 -4.70 6.37
N ALA A 43 22.76 -4.12 5.25
CA ALA A 43 21.63 -4.62 4.47
C ALA A 43 21.80 -6.07 4.00
N GLY A 44 23.00 -6.46 3.58
CA GLY A 44 23.31 -7.83 3.17
C GLY A 44 23.09 -8.86 4.28
N LEU A 45 23.57 -8.57 5.49
CA LEU A 45 23.37 -9.45 6.65
C LEU A 45 21.90 -9.53 7.04
N ARG A 46 21.16 -8.42 6.96
CA ARG A 46 19.71 -8.40 7.20
C ARG A 46 18.93 -9.17 6.15
N GLY A 47 19.35 -9.10 4.88
CA GLY A 47 18.83 -9.94 3.81
C GLY A 47 19.02 -11.43 4.09
N CYS A 48 20.22 -11.84 4.52
CA CYS A 48 20.50 -13.23 4.93
C CYS A 48 19.63 -13.66 6.12
N ALA A 49 19.52 -12.82 7.14
CA ALA A 49 18.67 -13.11 8.29
C ALA A 49 17.18 -13.27 7.89
N ALA A 50 16.70 -12.44 6.94
CA ALA A 50 15.34 -12.56 6.38
C ALA A 50 15.18 -13.87 5.59
N LEU A 51 16.17 -14.26 4.76
CA LEU A 51 16.17 -15.52 4.03
C LEU A 51 16.11 -16.71 4.98
N LEU A 52 16.99 -16.77 5.98
CA LEU A 52 17.04 -17.85 6.96
C LEU A 52 15.75 -17.96 7.77
N ARG A 53 15.18 -16.84 8.17
CA ARG A 53 13.90 -16.77 8.88
C ARG A 53 12.76 -17.32 8.02
N ASP A 54 12.66 -16.91 6.75
CA ASP A 54 11.60 -17.37 5.87
C ASP A 54 11.80 -18.84 5.49
N ALA A 55 13.04 -19.30 5.29
CA ALA A 55 13.36 -20.71 5.13
C ALA A 55 12.88 -21.55 6.33
N TRP A 56 13.18 -21.09 7.54
CA TRP A 56 12.73 -21.75 8.77
C TRP A 56 11.20 -21.80 8.90
N LEU A 57 10.50 -20.69 8.58
CA LEU A 57 9.05 -20.64 8.60
C LEU A 57 8.43 -21.60 7.60
N LEU A 58 8.93 -21.63 6.36
CA LEU A 58 8.43 -22.48 5.30
C LEU A 58 8.75 -23.98 5.54
N LEU A 59 9.92 -24.30 6.09
CA LEU A 59 10.28 -25.68 6.45
C LEU A 59 9.42 -26.24 7.59
N ARG A 60 8.83 -25.39 8.43
CA ARG A 60 7.84 -25.78 9.44
C ARG A 60 6.41 -25.89 8.90
N GLY A 61 6.18 -25.43 7.69
CA GLY A 61 4.89 -25.57 7.02
C GLY A 61 4.47 -27.03 6.83
N PRO A 62 3.22 -27.29 6.42
CA PRO A 62 2.74 -28.63 6.15
C PRO A 62 3.57 -29.30 5.04
N ALA A 63 3.81 -30.61 5.19
CA ALA A 63 4.56 -31.40 4.19
C ALA A 63 3.71 -31.70 2.95
N SER A 64 2.39 -31.84 3.13
CA SER A 64 1.39 -32.07 2.07
C SER A 64 0.16 -31.22 2.34
N GLY A 65 -0.56 -30.84 1.29
CA GLY A 65 -1.91 -30.28 1.42
C GLY A 65 -2.87 -31.37 1.90
N GLY A 66 -3.82 -31.01 2.76
CA GLY A 66 -4.87 -31.92 3.20
C GLY A 66 -5.82 -32.28 2.05
N GLN A 67 -6.82 -31.46 1.81
CA GLN A 67 -7.72 -31.58 0.66
C GLN A 67 -7.24 -30.71 -0.52
N PRO A 68 -7.54 -31.09 -1.76
CA PRO A 68 -7.36 -30.21 -2.92
C PRO A 68 -8.03 -28.85 -2.63
N LEU A 69 -7.30 -27.77 -2.89
CA LEU A 69 -7.87 -26.44 -2.78
C LEU A 69 -8.93 -26.26 -3.86
N ALA A 70 -10.10 -25.79 -3.48
CA ALA A 70 -11.15 -25.45 -4.44
C ALA A 70 -10.67 -24.33 -5.39
N ASP A 71 -11.21 -24.31 -6.60
CA ASP A 71 -10.89 -23.32 -7.63
C ASP A 71 -11.56 -21.94 -7.41
N GLY A 72 -12.21 -21.70 -6.28
CA GLY A 72 -12.78 -20.39 -5.93
C GLY A 72 -11.71 -19.29 -5.72
N VAL A 73 -12.13 -18.10 -5.35
CA VAL A 73 -11.24 -16.95 -5.07
C VAL A 73 -10.32 -17.22 -3.87
N MET A 74 -9.06 -16.86 -3.98
CA MET A 74 -8.11 -16.92 -2.84
C MET A 74 -7.45 -15.57 -2.58
N LEU A 75 -7.51 -15.14 -1.33
CA LEU A 75 -6.91 -13.92 -0.84
C LEU A 75 -5.50 -14.19 -0.30
N VAL A 76 -4.49 -13.46 -0.76
CA VAL A 76 -3.12 -13.56 -0.24
C VAL A 76 -2.94 -12.54 0.88
N ALA A 77 -2.79 -13.02 2.11
CA ALA A 77 -2.63 -12.18 3.30
C ALA A 77 -1.18 -12.21 3.81
N THR A 78 -0.52 -11.06 3.81
CA THR A 78 0.88 -10.90 4.22
C THR A 78 1.07 -10.04 5.46
N LEU A 79 0.06 -9.25 5.83
CA LEU A 79 0.06 -8.35 6.99
C LEU A 79 -1.11 -8.69 7.92
N ALA A 80 -0.88 -8.60 9.23
CA ALA A 80 -1.95 -8.66 10.23
C ALA A 80 -2.80 -7.37 10.16
N GLY A 81 -4.10 -7.53 10.42
CA GLY A 81 -4.99 -6.37 10.56
C GLY A 81 -5.19 -5.57 9.27
N GLN A 82 -5.03 -6.20 8.11
CA GLN A 82 -5.45 -5.59 6.85
C GLN A 82 -6.95 -5.24 6.97
N SER A 83 -7.22 -3.95 7.22
CA SER A 83 -8.59 -3.43 7.27
C SER A 83 -9.29 -3.73 5.94
N GLY A 84 -10.54 -4.16 6.01
CA GLY A 84 -11.30 -4.48 4.81
C GLY A 84 -11.35 -5.96 4.40
N TRP A 85 -10.47 -6.84 4.88
CA TRP A 85 -10.56 -8.28 4.54
C TRP A 85 -11.92 -8.88 4.89
N GLY A 86 -12.49 -8.53 6.03
CA GLY A 86 -13.82 -9.00 6.44
C GLY A 86 -14.92 -8.45 5.53
N THR A 87 -14.82 -7.20 5.11
CA THR A 87 -15.75 -6.57 4.16
C THR A 87 -15.58 -7.15 2.77
N LEU A 88 -14.33 -7.29 2.29
CA LEU A 88 -14.01 -7.89 1.00
C LEU A 88 -14.55 -9.32 0.92
N VAL A 89 -14.27 -10.15 1.92
CA VAL A 89 -14.78 -11.54 1.97
C VAL A 89 -16.32 -11.58 1.94
N ARG A 90 -16.99 -10.66 2.64
CA ARG A 90 -18.47 -10.57 2.61
C ARG A 90 -19.02 -10.06 1.28
N SER A 91 -18.28 -9.22 0.56
CA SER A 91 -18.70 -8.68 -0.73
C SER A 91 -18.43 -9.64 -1.91
N LEU A 92 -17.59 -10.67 -1.71
CA LEU A 92 -17.36 -11.67 -2.73
C LEU A 92 -18.59 -12.59 -2.86
N PRO A 93 -18.97 -12.97 -4.07
CA PRO A 93 -20.07 -13.89 -4.28
C PRO A 93 -19.74 -15.24 -3.64
N LEU A 94 -20.40 -15.56 -2.53
CA LEU A 94 -20.27 -16.85 -1.83
C LEU A 94 -20.97 -18.01 -2.56
N SER A 95 -21.56 -17.72 -3.71
CA SER A 95 -22.41 -18.64 -4.49
C SER A 95 -21.63 -19.54 -5.46
N ALA A 96 -20.34 -19.33 -5.64
CA ALA A 96 -19.52 -20.22 -6.45
C ALA A 96 -19.17 -21.49 -5.66
N PRO A 97 -19.07 -22.68 -6.31
CA PRO A 97 -18.59 -23.88 -5.66
C PRO A 97 -17.12 -23.69 -5.25
N GLY A 98 -16.91 -23.28 -4.01
CA GLY A 98 -15.62 -22.99 -3.43
C GLY A 98 -15.69 -21.67 -2.65
N SER A 99 -15.97 -21.77 -1.34
CA SER A 99 -15.90 -20.59 -0.45
C SER A 99 -14.55 -19.90 -0.63
N PRO A 100 -14.49 -18.53 -0.55
CA PRO A 100 -13.22 -17.83 -0.60
C PRO A 100 -12.28 -18.35 0.49
N ALA A 101 -11.01 -18.55 0.16
CA ALA A 101 -10.00 -19.01 1.09
C ALA A 101 -8.92 -17.93 1.28
N ILE A 102 -8.22 -17.96 2.40
CA ILE A 102 -7.11 -17.05 2.68
C ILE A 102 -5.80 -17.81 2.68
N LEU A 103 -4.90 -17.50 1.77
CA LEU A 103 -3.51 -17.95 1.78
C LEU A 103 -2.70 -17.02 2.69
N ALA A 104 -2.48 -17.45 3.92
CA ALA A 104 -1.92 -16.61 4.95
C ALA A 104 -0.40 -16.80 5.11
N HIS A 105 0.33 -15.69 5.23
CA HIS A 105 1.73 -15.72 5.63
C HIS A 105 1.89 -16.50 6.96
N PRO A 106 2.91 -17.37 7.12
CA PRO A 106 3.06 -18.22 8.31
C PRO A 106 3.13 -17.49 9.65
N ARG A 107 3.42 -16.19 9.66
CA ARG A 107 3.46 -15.37 10.89
C ARG A 107 2.09 -14.93 11.39
N LEU A 108 1.08 -14.95 10.53
CA LEU A 108 -0.25 -14.48 10.87
C LEU A 108 -0.97 -15.56 11.67
N ALA A 109 -1.64 -15.19 12.74
CA ALA A 109 -2.44 -16.13 13.53
C ALA A 109 -3.82 -16.33 12.87
N ALA A 110 -4.46 -17.46 13.13
CA ALA A 110 -5.81 -17.72 12.60
C ALA A 110 -6.84 -16.69 13.09
N ARG A 111 -6.64 -16.16 14.31
CA ARG A 111 -7.47 -15.10 14.91
C ARG A 111 -7.41 -13.75 14.18
N ASP A 112 -6.42 -13.57 13.28
CA ASP A 112 -6.26 -12.33 12.50
C ASP A 112 -7.23 -12.30 11.30
N PHE A 113 -8.03 -13.38 11.08
CA PHE A 113 -8.91 -13.52 9.93
C PHE A 113 -10.38 -13.69 10.35
N PRO A 114 -11.32 -13.39 9.43
CA PRO A 114 -12.75 -13.62 9.67
C PRO A 114 -13.04 -15.09 10.03
N GLN A 115 -13.91 -15.30 11.00
CA GLN A 115 -14.36 -16.65 11.37
C GLN A 115 -15.10 -17.33 10.21
N GLY A 116 -14.90 -18.63 10.07
CA GLY A 116 -15.56 -19.44 9.03
C GLY A 116 -14.87 -19.41 7.66
N VAL A 117 -13.86 -18.57 7.46
CA VAL A 117 -13.10 -18.55 6.21
C VAL A 117 -11.93 -19.52 6.29
N PRO A 118 -11.78 -20.46 5.33
CA PRO A 118 -10.65 -21.40 5.31
C PRO A 118 -9.30 -20.65 5.22
N VAL A 119 -8.38 -20.97 6.12
CA VAL A 119 -7.03 -20.42 6.11
C VAL A 119 -6.03 -21.47 5.67
N VAL A 120 -5.37 -21.20 4.55
CA VAL A 120 -4.36 -22.08 3.94
C VAL A 120 -2.97 -21.58 4.32
N ARG A 121 -2.06 -22.50 4.59
CA ARG A 121 -0.66 -22.20 4.86
C ARG A 121 0.21 -22.67 3.70
N PRO A 122 1.27 -21.91 3.34
CA PRO A 122 2.23 -22.34 2.35
C PRO A 122 2.83 -23.71 2.72
N LEU A 123 2.87 -24.62 1.75
CA LEU A 123 3.49 -25.93 1.93
C LEU A 123 5.02 -25.79 1.98
N ARG A 124 5.68 -26.78 2.58
CA ARG A 124 7.15 -26.86 2.52
C ARG A 124 7.62 -26.82 1.08
N PRO A 125 8.67 -26.05 0.74
CA PRO A 125 9.27 -26.12 -0.59
C PRO A 125 9.81 -27.53 -0.86
N SER A 126 9.81 -27.95 -2.11
CA SER A 126 10.43 -29.22 -2.52
C SER A 126 11.95 -29.16 -2.34
N LEU A 127 12.60 -30.32 -2.25
CA LEU A 127 14.07 -30.41 -2.21
C LEU A 127 14.70 -29.71 -3.44
N ALA A 128 14.14 -29.93 -4.62
CA ALA A 128 14.57 -29.26 -5.85
C ALA A 128 14.41 -27.73 -5.77
N GLY A 129 13.35 -27.24 -5.10
CA GLY A 129 13.14 -25.81 -4.83
C GLY A 129 14.18 -25.25 -3.88
N LEU A 130 14.53 -25.97 -2.82
CA LEU A 130 15.59 -25.60 -1.89
C LEU A 130 16.96 -25.56 -2.59
N CYS A 131 17.31 -26.57 -3.36
CA CYS A 131 18.55 -26.61 -4.14
C CYS A 131 18.63 -25.44 -5.13
N ARG A 132 17.53 -25.10 -5.81
CA ARG A 132 17.46 -23.93 -6.70
C ARG A 132 17.66 -22.63 -5.96
N ALA A 133 17.09 -22.46 -4.79
CA ALA A 133 17.30 -21.25 -3.97
C ALA A 133 18.75 -21.09 -3.55
N VAL A 134 19.41 -22.18 -3.09
CA VAL A 134 20.83 -22.21 -2.76
C VAL A 134 21.68 -21.90 -3.99
N SER A 135 21.42 -22.55 -5.12
CA SER A 135 22.13 -22.30 -6.38
C SER A 135 21.99 -20.83 -6.82
N THR A 136 20.78 -20.26 -6.72
CA THR A 136 20.56 -18.84 -7.02
C THR A 136 21.38 -17.95 -6.09
N PHE A 137 21.37 -18.23 -4.79
CA PHE A 137 22.18 -17.50 -3.83
C PHE A 137 23.67 -17.51 -4.21
N CYS A 138 24.25 -18.70 -4.42
CA CYS A 138 25.66 -18.84 -4.79
C CYS A 138 25.99 -18.15 -6.12
N ARG A 139 25.16 -18.37 -7.16
CA ARG A 139 25.33 -17.76 -8.49
C ARG A 139 25.34 -16.23 -8.38
N VAL A 140 24.34 -15.64 -7.72
CA VAL A 140 24.22 -14.18 -7.61
C VAL A 140 25.34 -13.61 -6.74
N LEU A 141 25.72 -14.29 -5.66
CA LEU A 141 26.85 -13.86 -4.82
C LEU A 141 28.14 -13.81 -5.61
N LEU A 142 28.42 -14.83 -6.42
CA LEU A 142 29.63 -14.91 -7.24
C LEU A 142 29.64 -13.91 -8.40
N THR A 143 28.50 -13.77 -9.11
CA THR A 143 28.43 -12.91 -10.31
C THR A 143 28.23 -11.44 -9.96
N GLN A 144 27.37 -11.13 -8.98
CA GLN A 144 27.02 -9.75 -8.60
C GLN A 144 27.76 -9.22 -7.39
N ARG A 145 28.51 -10.07 -6.69
CA ARG A 145 29.25 -9.73 -5.44
C ARG A 145 28.38 -8.96 -4.43
N SER A 146 27.10 -9.30 -4.37
CA SER A 146 26.12 -8.62 -3.52
C SER A 146 25.36 -9.64 -2.67
N LEU A 147 25.67 -9.63 -1.38
CA LEU A 147 24.98 -10.49 -0.40
C LEU A 147 23.49 -10.14 -0.29
N LEU A 148 23.14 -8.85 -0.41
CA LEU A 148 21.76 -8.39 -0.40
C LEU A 148 20.96 -8.95 -1.58
N LEU A 149 21.48 -8.82 -2.81
CA LEU A 149 20.81 -9.36 -3.99
C LEU A 149 20.71 -10.87 -3.94
N ALA A 150 21.79 -11.56 -3.56
CA ALA A 150 21.82 -13.02 -3.44
C ALA A 150 20.73 -13.50 -2.46
N SER A 151 20.60 -12.86 -1.30
CA SER A 151 19.62 -13.24 -0.29
C SER A 151 18.19 -12.93 -0.73
N CYS A 152 17.91 -11.78 -1.36
CA CYS A 152 16.57 -11.42 -1.81
C CYS A 152 16.08 -12.32 -2.95
N LEU A 153 16.93 -12.61 -3.95
CA LEU A 153 16.57 -13.50 -5.06
C LEU A 153 16.42 -14.97 -4.62
N ALA A 154 17.28 -15.45 -3.74
CA ALA A 154 17.14 -16.78 -3.15
C ALA A 154 15.85 -16.91 -2.31
N ARG A 155 15.54 -15.88 -1.51
CA ARG A 155 14.33 -15.80 -0.70
C ARG A 155 13.08 -15.83 -1.57
N ARG A 156 13.05 -15.05 -2.66
CA ARG A 156 11.96 -15.11 -3.64
C ARG A 156 11.82 -16.48 -4.25
N GLY A 157 12.93 -17.11 -4.68
CA GLY A 157 12.93 -18.47 -5.22
C GLY A 157 12.37 -19.51 -4.25
N LEU A 158 12.67 -19.35 -2.96
CA LEU A 158 12.15 -20.21 -1.89
C LEU A 158 10.63 -20.06 -1.72
N TRP A 159 10.11 -18.83 -1.66
CA TRP A 159 8.68 -18.55 -1.62
C TRP A 159 7.98 -19.11 -2.85
N ARG A 160 8.52 -18.86 -4.03
CA ARG A 160 7.97 -19.37 -5.30
C ARG A 160 7.87 -20.90 -5.30
N ALA A 161 8.91 -21.59 -4.81
CA ALA A 161 8.90 -23.06 -4.73
C ALA A 161 7.86 -23.62 -3.75
N SER A 162 7.62 -22.90 -2.65
CA SER A 162 6.58 -23.24 -1.68
C SER A 162 5.18 -23.01 -2.27
N LEU A 163 4.95 -21.83 -2.86
CA LEU A 163 3.66 -21.44 -3.43
C LEU A 163 3.28 -22.26 -4.66
N ALA A 164 4.24 -22.64 -5.51
CA ALA A 164 4.00 -23.55 -6.64
C ALA A 164 3.43 -24.90 -6.18
N ARG A 165 3.89 -25.41 -5.03
CA ARG A 165 3.33 -26.63 -4.43
C ARG A 165 1.96 -26.40 -3.79
N THR A 166 1.82 -25.27 -3.08
CA THR A 166 0.59 -24.92 -2.37
C THR A 166 -0.58 -24.72 -3.33
N LEU A 167 -0.32 -24.08 -4.47
CA LEU A 167 -1.30 -23.70 -5.47
C LEU A 167 -1.39 -24.69 -6.64
N SER A 168 -0.65 -25.81 -6.56
CA SER A 168 -0.62 -26.83 -7.63
C SER A 168 -2.02 -27.37 -7.95
N GLY A 169 -2.37 -27.36 -9.23
CA GLY A 169 -3.67 -27.84 -9.73
C GLY A 169 -4.81 -26.84 -9.59
N ARG A 170 -4.59 -25.70 -8.95
CA ARG A 170 -5.57 -24.64 -8.79
C ARG A 170 -5.61 -23.73 -10.03
N ARG A 171 -6.81 -23.30 -10.45
CA ARG A 171 -7.03 -22.38 -11.59
C ARG A 171 -7.68 -21.07 -11.20
N GLY A 172 -8.34 -20.98 -10.04
CA GLY A 172 -9.07 -19.80 -9.60
C GLY A 172 -8.15 -18.59 -9.35
N PRO A 173 -8.71 -17.38 -9.38
CA PRO A 173 -7.94 -16.13 -9.25
C PRO A 173 -7.37 -15.95 -7.85
N LEU A 174 -6.23 -15.22 -7.78
CA LEU A 174 -5.63 -14.75 -6.54
C LEU A 174 -5.87 -13.26 -6.38
N ILE A 175 -6.36 -12.84 -5.22
CA ILE A 175 -6.43 -11.44 -4.83
C ILE A 175 -5.23 -11.10 -3.97
N LEU A 176 -4.48 -10.07 -4.39
CA LEU A 176 -3.30 -9.53 -3.71
C LEU A 176 -3.62 -8.19 -3.08
N HIS A 177 -3.13 -7.95 -1.87
CA HIS A 177 -3.16 -6.62 -1.26
C HIS A 177 -2.13 -5.67 -1.89
N ASN A 178 -0.98 -6.21 -2.24
CA ASN A 178 0.05 -5.54 -3.04
C ASN A 178 0.77 -6.59 -3.90
N ASP A 179 1.48 -6.16 -4.93
CA ASP A 179 2.21 -7.02 -5.86
C ASP A 179 3.74 -6.89 -5.75
N PHE A 180 4.22 -6.25 -4.70
CA PHE A 180 5.64 -5.98 -4.49
C PHE A 180 6.23 -6.60 -3.22
N ASP A 181 5.42 -7.06 -2.25
CA ASP A 181 5.96 -7.85 -1.14
C ASP A 181 6.40 -9.25 -1.60
N MET A 182 7.29 -9.86 -0.83
CA MET A 182 7.98 -11.08 -1.22
C MET A 182 7.02 -12.26 -1.49
N MET A 183 5.99 -12.44 -0.66
CA MET A 183 5.05 -13.56 -0.81
C MET A 183 4.07 -13.31 -1.94
N SER A 184 3.47 -12.11 -2.00
CA SER A 184 2.53 -11.73 -3.06
C SER A 184 3.20 -11.77 -4.44
N ASN A 185 4.40 -11.19 -4.56
CA ASN A 185 5.16 -11.25 -5.81
C ASN A 185 5.51 -12.69 -6.22
N ALA A 186 5.87 -13.55 -5.27
CA ALA A 186 6.18 -14.95 -5.56
C ALA A 186 4.93 -15.76 -5.96
N ALA A 187 3.72 -15.32 -5.62
CA ALA A 187 2.47 -15.94 -5.99
C ALA A 187 2.05 -15.66 -7.45
N ILE A 188 2.51 -14.53 -8.01
CA ILE A 188 2.20 -14.13 -9.40
C ILE A 188 2.70 -15.21 -10.38
N GLY A 189 1.81 -15.63 -11.27
CA GLY A 189 2.09 -16.69 -12.27
C GLY A 189 2.23 -18.10 -11.70
N GLN A 190 1.69 -18.38 -10.49
CA GLN A 190 1.65 -19.74 -9.93
C GLN A 190 0.32 -20.46 -10.14
N THR A 191 -0.72 -19.74 -10.50
CA THR A 191 -2.08 -20.25 -10.76
C THR A 191 -2.74 -19.36 -11.81
N GLY A 192 -4.06 -19.33 -11.89
CA GLY A 192 -4.82 -18.45 -12.77
C GLY A 192 -4.45 -16.96 -12.62
N ALA A 193 -5.35 -16.08 -12.98
CA ALA A 193 -5.10 -14.64 -12.96
C ALA A 193 -4.86 -14.11 -11.55
N THR A 194 -4.03 -13.08 -11.44
CA THR A 194 -3.78 -12.30 -10.22
C THR A 194 -4.45 -10.94 -10.30
N VAL A 195 -5.17 -10.57 -9.25
CA VAL A 195 -5.87 -9.29 -9.12
C VAL A 195 -5.31 -8.55 -7.92
N CYS A 196 -4.65 -7.43 -8.12
CA CYS A 196 -4.14 -6.60 -7.04
C CYS A 196 -5.13 -5.47 -6.71
N LEU A 197 -5.36 -5.22 -5.43
CA LEU A 197 -6.24 -4.15 -4.97
C LEU A 197 -5.43 -2.92 -4.61
N GLN A 198 -5.85 -1.75 -5.07
CA GLN A 198 -5.27 -0.50 -4.61
C GLN A 198 -5.56 -0.35 -3.10
N HIS A 199 -4.52 -0.25 -2.30
CA HIS A 199 -4.61 -0.15 -0.84
C HIS A 199 -4.15 1.21 -0.30
N GLY A 200 -3.55 2.03 -1.16
CA GLY A 200 -3.00 3.34 -0.80
C GLY A 200 -2.84 4.25 -2.01
N LEU A 201 -2.25 5.42 -1.76
CA LEU A 201 -1.80 6.31 -2.83
C LEU A 201 -0.78 5.59 -3.71
N PRO A 202 -0.86 5.70 -5.04
CA PRO A 202 0.03 5.02 -5.96
C PRO A 202 1.41 5.68 -6.01
N THR A 203 2.22 5.45 -4.97
CA THR A 203 3.63 5.86 -4.91
C THR A 203 4.48 5.08 -5.91
N ASP A 204 5.71 5.52 -6.17
CA ASP A 204 6.60 4.90 -7.18
C ASP A 204 6.86 3.42 -6.94
N GLU A 205 6.70 2.91 -5.70
CA GLU A 205 6.85 1.49 -5.38
C GLU A 205 5.79 0.58 -6.02
N PHE A 206 4.62 1.13 -6.40
CA PHE A 206 3.59 0.39 -7.11
C PHE A 206 4.02 0.04 -8.54
N PHE A 207 4.94 0.80 -9.14
CA PHE A 207 5.26 0.71 -10.57
C PHE A 207 6.60 0.04 -10.87
N PRO A 208 6.65 -0.70 -12.00
CA PRO A 208 5.51 -1.14 -12.81
C PRO A 208 4.67 -2.19 -12.09
N ILE A 209 3.36 -2.20 -12.36
CA ILE A 209 2.46 -3.22 -11.81
C ILE A 209 2.88 -4.62 -12.29
N ARG A 210 2.70 -5.63 -11.42
CA ARG A 210 3.09 -7.03 -11.70
C ARG A 210 1.90 -7.97 -11.80
N ALA A 211 0.80 -7.66 -11.10
CA ALA A 211 -0.44 -8.42 -11.18
C ALA A 211 -1.05 -8.31 -12.59
N ASP A 212 -1.83 -9.32 -12.98
CA ASP A 212 -2.50 -9.36 -14.29
C ASP A 212 -3.58 -8.28 -14.38
N TRP A 213 -4.27 -8.03 -13.27
CA TRP A 213 -5.32 -7.02 -13.13
C TRP A 213 -5.06 -6.14 -11.90
N TYR A 214 -5.48 -4.91 -11.99
CA TYR A 214 -5.42 -3.96 -10.87
C TYR A 214 -6.78 -3.31 -10.66
N VAL A 215 -7.31 -3.40 -9.43
CA VAL A 215 -8.51 -2.71 -9.03
C VAL A 215 -8.11 -1.38 -8.40
N VAL A 216 -8.54 -0.30 -9.03
CA VAL A 216 -8.26 1.09 -8.63
C VAL A 216 -9.53 1.75 -8.12
N TRP A 217 -9.41 2.73 -7.24
CA TRP A 217 -10.55 3.32 -6.54
C TRP A 217 -11.50 4.12 -7.44
N GLY A 218 -10.99 4.73 -8.49
CA GLY A 218 -11.80 5.53 -9.43
C GLY A 218 -10.96 6.15 -10.54
N ALA A 219 -11.58 7.04 -11.30
CA ALA A 219 -11.05 7.58 -12.54
C ALA A 219 -9.68 8.27 -12.39
N ARG A 220 -9.46 9.05 -11.30
CA ARG A 220 -8.15 9.68 -11.05
C ARG A 220 -7.06 8.67 -10.80
N SER A 221 -7.31 7.68 -9.96
CA SER A 221 -6.36 6.60 -9.73
C SER A 221 -6.08 5.85 -11.05
N ARG A 222 -7.14 5.54 -11.82
CA ARG A 222 -6.98 4.88 -13.11
C ARG A 222 -6.09 5.67 -14.06
N GLN A 223 -6.31 6.98 -14.17
CA GLN A 223 -5.48 7.85 -15.02
C GLN A 223 -4.04 7.90 -14.52
N ALA A 224 -3.82 8.03 -13.21
CA ALA A 224 -2.49 8.04 -12.60
C ALA A 224 -1.71 6.74 -12.89
N PHE A 225 -2.38 5.59 -12.86
CA PHE A 225 -1.79 4.30 -13.23
C PHE A 225 -1.44 4.23 -14.73
N ILE A 226 -2.31 4.77 -15.62
CA ILE A 226 -2.03 4.83 -17.06
C ILE A 226 -0.83 5.72 -17.34
N ASP A 227 -0.78 6.91 -16.75
CA ASP A 227 0.31 7.87 -16.92
C ASP A 227 1.65 7.34 -16.40
N ALA A 228 1.60 6.45 -15.39
CA ALA A 228 2.76 5.70 -14.90
C ALA A 228 3.11 4.45 -15.74
N GLY A 229 2.47 4.27 -16.90
CA GLY A 229 2.78 3.21 -17.87
C GLY A 229 2.00 1.91 -17.71
N SER A 230 0.93 1.88 -16.90
CA SER A 230 0.08 0.70 -16.80
C SER A 230 -0.86 0.57 -18.00
N VAL A 231 -1.14 -0.68 -18.42
CA VAL A 231 -2.06 -0.96 -19.53
C VAL A 231 -3.49 -0.72 -19.09
N ALA A 232 -4.19 0.20 -19.74
CA ALA A 232 -5.56 0.63 -19.38
C ALA A 232 -6.57 -0.52 -19.30
N ALA A 233 -6.45 -1.54 -20.17
CA ALA A 233 -7.33 -2.71 -20.21
C ALA A 233 -7.19 -3.62 -18.98
N ARG A 234 -6.11 -3.48 -18.22
CA ARG A 234 -5.85 -4.25 -16.98
C ARG A 234 -6.32 -3.52 -15.71
N LEU A 235 -6.89 -2.34 -15.85
CA LEU A 235 -7.35 -1.51 -14.74
C LEU A 235 -8.88 -1.54 -14.65
N VAL A 236 -9.39 -1.90 -13.48
CA VAL A 236 -10.82 -1.94 -13.17
C VAL A 236 -11.12 -0.95 -12.04
N GLU A 237 -12.11 -0.10 -12.23
CA GLU A 237 -12.52 0.86 -11.19
C GLU A 237 -13.53 0.20 -10.25
N ASP A 238 -13.17 0.13 -8.97
CA ASP A 238 -14.06 -0.28 -7.88
C ASP A 238 -13.56 0.35 -6.57
N ALA A 239 -14.38 1.15 -5.94
CA ALA A 239 -14.01 1.82 -4.69
C ALA A 239 -13.98 0.86 -3.49
N LEU A 240 -14.39 -0.40 -3.69
CA LEU A 240 -14.46 -1.44 -2.64
C LEU A 240 -15.30 -0.97 -1.45
N ASP A 241 -14.72 -0.99 -0.25
CA ASP A 241 -15.34 -0.54 0.99
C ASP A 241 -15.25 1.00 1.21
N ARG A 242 -14.58 1.71 0.30
CA ARG A 242 -14.43 3.17 0.33
C ARG A 242 -15.48 3.91 -0.50
N ALA A 243 -16.41 3.18 -1.11
CA ALA A 243 -17.55 3.78 -1.80
C ALA A 243 -18.60 4.26 -0.78
N PRO A 244 -18.63 5.50 -0.42
CA PRO A 244 -19.64 6.04 0.46
C PRO A 244 -20.45 7.10 -0.24
N ALA A 245 -21.51 7.50 0.42
CA ALA A 245 -21.98 8.87 0.28
C ALA A 245 -20.96 9.76 0.99
N PRO A 246 -20.06 10.45 0.30
CA PRO A 246 -19.12 11.30 0.98
C PRO A 246 -19.87 12.44 1.65
N ASN A 247 -19.77 12.53 2.96
CA ASN A 247 -20.30 13.64 3.70
C ASN A 247 -19.29 14.79 3.57
N ALA A 248 -19.67 15.84 2.85
CA ALA A 248 -18.90 17.07 2.89
C ALA A 248 -18.90 17.61 4.32
N PRO A 249 -17.79 18.16 4.83
CA PRO A 249 -17.78 18.80 6.13
C PRO A 249 -18.71 20.02 6.09
N GLU A 250 -19.68 20.08 6.99
CA GLU A 250 -20.65 21.19 7.03
C GLU A 250 -20.27 22.23 8.09
N THR A 251 -19.58 21.81 9.13
CA THR A 251 -19.24 22.63 10.29
C THR A 251 -17.80 23.13 10.24
N ALA A 252 -17.54 24.19 10.99
CA ALA A 252 -16.19 24.75 11.15
C ALA A 252 -15.24 23.74 11.80
N PRO A 253 -13.96 23.71 11.40
CA PRO A 253 -12.99 22.82 12.02
C PRO A 253 -12.70 23.21 13.48
N ALA A 254 -12.64 22.21 14.37
CA ALA A 254 -12.38 22.42 15.80
C ALA A 254 -10.88 22.50 16.13
N GLY A 255 -10.00 22.16 15.20
CA GLY A 255 -8.55 22.19 15.37
C GLY A 255 -7.82 21.67 14.14
N ILE A 256 -6.50 21.62 14.23
CA ILE A 256 -5.61 21.19 13.15
C ILE A 256 -5.01 19.83 13.48
N SER A 257 -4.88 18.94 12.50
CA SER A 257 -4.18 17.66 12.60
C SER A 257 -3.14 17.56 11.49
N LEU A 258 -1.91 17.20 11.82
CA LEU A 258 -0.83 16.94 10.87
C LEU A 258 -0.57 15.44 10.77
N LEU A 259 -0.68 14.91 9.56
CA LEU A 259 -0.29 13.53 9.24
C LEU A 259 1.22 13.44 9.10
N SER A 260 1.85 12.66 9.96
CA SER A 260 3.29 12.41 9.90
C SER A 260 3.64 11.36 8.85
N GLN A 261 4.76 11.60 8.14
CA GLN A 261 5.30 10.69 7.12
C GLN A 261 6.84 10.64 7.14
N THR A 262 7.44 10.89 8.30
CA THR A 262 8.91 10.91 8.45
C THR A 262 9.55 9.54 8.26
N HIS A 263 8.77 8.47 8.28
CA HIS A 263 9.21 7.08 8.09
C HIS A 263 9.35 6.67 6.62
N ALA A 264 8.88 7.47 5.67
CA ALA A 264 8.72 7.07 4.27
C ALA A 264 9.89 7.58 3.38
N PRO A 265 11.03 6.87 3.30
CA PRO A 265 12.19 7.30 2.53
C PRO A 265 11.92 7.38 1.02
N ILE A 266 10.85 6.75 0.55
CA ILE A 266 10.41 6.80 -0.85
C ILE A 266 9.92 8.20 -1.25
N LEU A 267 9.53 9.03 -0.28
CA LEU A 267 9.01 10.37 -0.52
C LEU A 267 10.10 11.44 -0.63
N GLY A 268 11.34 11.10 -0.32
CA GLY A 268 12.49 12.01 -0.38
C GLY A 268 13.24 12.11 0.94
N SER A 269 14.54 12.41 0.84
CA SER A 269 15.43 12.47 2.00
C SER A 269 15.21 13.70 2.88
N GLU A 270 14.71 14.79 2.32
CA GLU A 270 14.51 16.07 3.01
C GLU A 270 13.18 16.17 3.75
N LEU A 271 12.20 15.31 3.38
CA LEU A 271 10.85 15.38 3.90
C LEU A 271 10.76 15.33 5.43
N ALA A 272 11.52 14.45 6.06
CA ALA A 272 11.47 14.27 7.51
C ALA A 272 11.91 15.56 8.27
N GLY A 273 13.03 16.15 7.84
CA GLY A 273 13.52 17.41 8.41
C GLY A 273 12.54 18.55 8.19
N TRP A 274 12.04 18.66 6.97
CA TRP A 274 11.05 19.69 6.61
C TRP A 274 9.76 19.58 7.44
N LEU A 275 9.22 18.35 7.58
CA LEU A 275 8.02 18.12 8.40
C LEU A 275 8.24 18.47 9.87
N HIS A 276 9.41 18.17 10.42
CA HIS A 276 9.74 18.55 11.80
C HIS A 276 9.74 20.08 11.98
N GLU A 277 10.39 20.81 11.10
CA GLU A 277 10.43 22.28 11.16
C GLU A 277 9.03 22.89 10.97
N PHE A 278 8.28 22.37 10.01
CA PHE A 278 6.91 22.79 9.73
C PHE A 278 6.00 22.58 10.96
N ALA A 279 6.06 21.40 11.57
CA ALA A 279 5.28 21.08 12.75
C ALA A 279 5.62 21.99 13.94
N LEU A 280 6.91 22.30 14.16
CA LEU A 280 7.33 23.21 15.22
C LEU A 280 6.81 24.64 15.02
N ARG A 281 6.85 25.15 13.78
CA ARG A 281 6.27 26.48 13.46
C ARG A 281 4.77 26.51 13.69
N LEU A 282 4.07 25.46 13.29
CA LEU A 282 2.63 25.36 13.46
C LEU A 282 2.24 25.25 14.95
N LEU A 283 3.01 24.50 15.75
CA LEU A 283 2.82 24.37 17.20
C LEU A 283 2.98 25.67 17.96
N GLN A 284 3.92 26.53 17.53
CA GLN A 284 4.12 27.86 18.13
C GLN A 284 2.90 28.78 17.91
N ALA A 285 2.14 28.51 16.85
CA ALA A 285 1.02 29.34 16.44
C ALA A 285 -0.35 28.79 16.89
N ASP A 286 -0.48 27.47 17.09
CA ASP A 286 -1.73 26.83 17.52
C ASP A 286 -1.48 25.68 18.51
N SER A 287 -1.88 25.90 19.78
CA SER A 287 -1.77 24.89 20.84
C SER A 287 -2.76 23.72 20.69
N ALA A 288 -3.75 23.80 19.79
CA ALA A 288 -4.71 22.74 19.50
C ALA A 288 -4.25 21.79 18.38
N LEU A 289 -3.01 21.97 17.88
CA LEU A 289 -2.42 21.06 16.90
C LEU A 289 -2.27 19.65 17.46
N ARG A 290 -2.63 18.66 16.65
CA ARG A 290 -2.30 17.25 16.87
C ARG A 290 -1.40 16.73 15.76
N ILE A 291 -0.44 15.87 16.11
CA ILE A 291 0.40 15.16 15.15
C ILE A 291 -0.01 13.70 15.18
N LEU A 292 -0.47 13.18 14.04
CA LEU A 292 -0.87 11.79 13.87
C LEU A 292 0.30 11.02 13.27
N LEU A 293 0.96 10.20 14.10
CA LEU A 293 2.09 9.39 13.67
C LEU A 293 1.62 8.22 12.80
N HIS A 294 2.37 7.92 11.75
CA HIS A 294 2.15 6.70 11.00
C HIS A 294 2.45 5.46 11.90
N PRO A 295 1.71 4.34 11.76
CA PRO A 295 1.94 3.15 12.59
C PRO A 295 3.37 2.59 12.58
N GLN A 296 4.15 2.90 11.56
CA GLN A 296 5.56 2.51 11.46
C GLN A 296 6.55 3.53 12.05
N GLU A 297 6.07 4.68 12.49
CA GLU A 297 6.90 5.68 13.15
C GLU A 297 7.03 5.35 14.64
N HIS A 298 8.27 5.26 15.10
CA HIS A 298 8.59 4.93 16.50
C HIS A 298 9.22 6.11 17.24
N THR A 299 9.59 7.17 16.52
CA THR A 299 10.16 8.39 17.08
C THR A 299 9.15 9.52 16.99
N GLY A 300 8.83 10.13 18.11
CA GLY A 300 7.97 11.32 18.13
C GLY A 300 8.69 12.55 17.58
N TYR A 301 7.97 13.65 17.48
CA TYR A 301 8.50 14.96 17.09
C TYR A 301 9.21 15.60 18.30
N PRO A 302 10.49 16.02 18.16
CA PRO A 302 11.18 16.75 19.21
C PRO A 302 10.41 18.03 19.58
N GLY A 303 10.22 18.28 20.85
CA GLY A 303 9.46 19.44 21.35
C GLY A 303 7.93 19.31 21.30
N ALA A 304 7.41 18.21 20.75
CA ALA A 304 5.97 17.95 20.64
C ALA A 304 5.50 16.84 21.60
N ALA A 305 6.20 16.61 22.68
CA ALA A 305 5.85 15.61 23.69
C ALA A 305 4.41 15.86 24.22
N GLY A 306 3.56 14.85 24.12
CA GLY A 306 2.15 14.94 24.51
C GLY A 306 1.18 15.34 23.40
N LEU A 307 1.66 15.79 22.24
CA LEU A 307 0.82 16.09 21.07
C LEU A 307 0.85 15.00 20.00
N ALA A 308 1.83 14.10 20.04
CA ALA A 308 1.89 12.96 19.11
C ALA A 308 0.90 11.88 19.50
N CYS A 309 0.14 11.37 18.53
CA CYS A 309 -0.78 10.26 18.68
C CYS A 309 -0.24 9.04 17.94
N SER A 310 -0.25 7.86 18.60
CA SER A 310 0.22 6.60 18.00
C SER A 310 -0.90 5.76 17.39
N ARG A 311 -2.18 6.20 17.52
CA ARG A 311 -3.32 5.46 16.95
C ARG A 311 -3.31 5.56 15.42
N PRO A 312 -3.80 4.52 14.72
CA PRO A 312 -4.00 4.60 13.29
C PRO A 312 -4.89 5.79 12.92
N PRO A 313 -4.54 6.58 11.90
CA PRO A 313 -5.29 7.78 11.52
C PRO A 313 -6.80 7.54 11.29
N HIS A 314 -7.16 6.45 10.63
CA HIS A 314 -8.59 6.13 10.37
C HIS A 314 -9.41 5.91 11.63
N ALA A 315 -8.84 5.29 12.66
CA ALA A 315 -9.52 5.13 13.95
C ALA A 315 -9.68 6.46 14.68
N GLU A 316 -8.70 7.36 14.57
CA GLU A 316 -8.74 8.71 15.12
C GLU A 316 -9.88 9.51 14.46
N PHE A 317 -9.96 9.52 13.13
CA PHE A 317 -11.02 10.24 12.41
C PHE A 317 -12.42 9.70 12.70
N ALA A 318 -12.59 8.39 12.73
CA ALA A 318 -13.88 7.77 13.03
C ALA A 318 -14.38 8.07 14.46
N ALA A 319 -13.48 8.38 15.39
CA ALA A 319 -13.83 8.68 16.78
C ALA A 319 -14.16 10.16 17.05
N GLU A 320 -13.89 11.05 16.09
CA GLU A 320 -14.10 12.48 16.27
C GLU A 320 -15.46 12.93 15.73
N ALA A 321 -16.33 13.43 16.58
CA ALA A 321 -17.64 13.95 16.20
C ALA A 321 -17.56 15.32 15.50
N THR A 322 -16.45 16.07 15.65
CA THR A 322 -16.26 17.42 15.12
C THR A 322 -15.18 17.43 14.04
N PRO A 323 -15.42 18.01 12.86
CA PRO A 323 -14.41 18.11 11.82
C PRO A 323 -13.13 18.79 12.29
N ARG A 324 -12.00 18.37 11.78
CA ARG A 324 -10.69 19.01 11.94
C ARG A 324 -10.13 19.41 10.59
N LEU A 325 -9.17 20.32 10.55
CA LEU A 325 -8.36 20.59 9.36
C LEU A 325 -7.17 19.61 9.37
N VAL A 326 -7.19 18.64 8.46
CA VAL A 326 -6.18 17.57 8.36
C VAL A 326 -5.19 17.91 7.25
N LEU A 327 -3.92 17.97 7.60
CA LEU A 327 -2.82 18.33 6.73
C LEU A 327 -1.99 17.07 6.41
N GLY A 328 -1.59 16.90 5.17
CA GLY A 328 -0.66 15.84 4.76
C GLY A 328 -0.02 16.12 3.41
N CYS A 329 1.13 15.52 3.12
CA CYS A 329 1.83 15.72 1.86
C CYS A 329 1.59 14.60 0.85
N CYS A 330 1.65 13.33 1.24
CA CYS A 330 1.43 12.18 0.36
C CYS A 330 0.94 11.00 1.22
N SER A 331 -0.28 11.10 1.75
CA SER A 331 -0.82 10.12 2.69
C SER A 331 -2.21 9.65 2.30
N THR A 332 -2.39 8.33 2.27
CA THR A 332 -3.72 7.71 2.13
C THR A 332 -4.70 8.16 3.19
N ALA A 333 -4.22 8.51 4.39
CA ALA A 333 -5.04 8.99 5.48
C ALA A 333 -5.76 10.32 5.19
N LEU A 334 -5.35 11.09 4.17
CA LEU A 334 -6.12 12.23 3.67
C LEU A 334 -7.49 11.80 3.12
N PHE A 335 -7.53 10.68 2.40
CA PHE A 335 -8.80 10.11 1.94
C PHE A 335 -9.65 9.62 3.11
N ASP A 336 -9.03 8.92 4.06
CA ASP A 336 -9.75 8.41 5.25
C ASP A 336 -10.35 9.58 6.06
N ALA A 337 -9.59 10.68 6.22
CA ALA A 337 -10.07 11.90 6.87
C ALA A 337 -11.22 12.55 6.12
N ALA A 338 -11.09 12.70 4.79
CA ALA A 338 -12.14 13.32 3.97
C ALA A 338 -13.44 12.49 3.99
N LEU A 339 -13.33 11.15 3.92
CA LEU A 339 -14.46 10.22 4.01
C LEU A 339 -15.13 10.24 5.40
N ALA A 340 -14.38 10.55 6.45
CA ALA A 340 -14.88 10.75 7.81
C ALA A 340 -15.50 12.15 8.03
N GLY A 341 -15.51 13.02 7.02
CA GLY A 341 -16.10 14.36 7.09
C GLY A 341 -15.16 15.43 7.66
N HIS A 342 -13.84 15.22 7.65
CA HIS A 342 -12.86 16.24 7.99
C HIS A 342 -12.47 17.09 6.77
N TRP A 343 -12.00 18.32 7.03
CA TRP A 343 -11.37 19.17 6.04
C TRP A 343 -9.98 18.65 5.71
N VAL A 344 -9.63 18.53 4.43
CA VAL A 344 -8.32 18.04 4.03
C VAL A 344 -7.56 19.03 3.16
N VAL A 345 -6.25 19.11 3.37
CA VAL A 345 -5.36 20.07 2.71
C VAL A 345 -4.04 19.39 2.37
N LEU A 346 -3.56 19.63 1.17
CA LEU A 346 -2.27 19.16 0.70
C LEU A 346 -1.15 20.12 1.13
N LEU A 347 -0.20 19.61 1.90
CA LEU A 347 1.07 20.30 2.17
C LEU A 347 1.98 20.18 0.96
N VAL A 348 2.46 21.30 0.44
CA VAL A 348 3.48 21.35 -0.59
C VAL A 348 4.85 21.16 0.07
N ALA A 349 5.24 19.90 0.18
CA ALA A 349 6.50 19.48 0.81
C ALA A 349 7.55 19.16 -0.27
N PRO A 350 8.87 19.12 0.07
CA PRO A 350 9.93 18.69 -0.85
C PRO A 350 9.87 17.18 -1.09
N LEU A 351 8.99 16.76 -2.01
CA LEU A 351 8.81 15.38 -2.40
C LEU A 351 9.65 15.06 -3.64
N GLU A 352 10.22 13.86 -3.68
CA GLU A 352 10.93 13.33 -4.84
C GLU A 352 10.03 12.35 -5.59
N GLY A 353 9.81 12.54 -6.90
CA GLY A 353 8.99 11.66 -7.74
C GLY A 353 7.53 11.54 -7.29
N ASN A 354 7.02 10.33 -7.23
CA ASN A 354 5.66 10.00 -6.74
C ASN A 354 4.53 10.75 -7.48
N ARG A 355 4.71 11.01 -8.78
CA ARG A 355 3.77 11.79 -9.61
C ARG A 355 2.36 11.21 -9.59
N ALA A 356 2.24 9.88 -9.71
CA ALA A 356 0.94 9.21 -9.71
C ALA A 356 0.18 9.46 -8.39
N ALA A 357 0.89 9.42 -7.24
CA ALA A 357 0.29 9.75 -5.96
C ALA A 357 -0.15 11.22 -5.87
N LEU A 358 0.70 12.15 -6.32
CA LEU A 358 0.38 13.58 -6.32
C LEU A 358 -0.79 13.91 -7.26
N GLN A 359 -0.90 13.23 -8.40
CA GLN A 359 -2.00 13.38 -9.35
C GLN A 359 -3.35 13.02 -8.72
N THR A 360 -3.42 12.00 -7.87
CA THR A 360 -4.64 11.65 -7.14
C THR A 360 -5.03 12.68 -6.07
N LEU A 361 -4.09 13.49 -5.62
CA LEU A 361 -4.29 14.56 -4.65
C LEU A 361 -4.58 15.94 -5.31
N GLU A 362 -4.53 16.03 -6.64
CA GLU A 362 -4.89 17.25 -7.36
C GLU A 362 -6.35 17.63 -7.07
N GLY A 363 -6.59 18.95 -6.95
CA GLY A 363 -7.90 19.49 -6.59
C GLY A 363 -8.08 19.76 -5.09
N LEU A 364 -7.18 19.26 -4.23
CA LEU A 364 -7.14 19.69 -2.83
C LEU A 364 -6.55 21.10 -2.72
N PRO A 365 -7.03 21.91 -1.74
CA PRO A 365 -6.35 23.15 -1.37
C PRO A 365 -4.88 22.87 -1.02
N ARG A 366 -3.98 23.75 -1.46
CA ARG A 366 -2.53 23.61 -1.25
C ARG A 366 -2.03 24.69 -0.31
N VAL A 367 -1.15 24.33 0.59
CA VAL A 367 -0.49 25.24 1.53
C VAL A 367 1.00 24.93 1.62
N GLU A 368 1.82 25.97 1.71
CA GLU A 368 3.28 25.89 1.71
C GLU A 368 3.89 26.34 3.05
N SER A 369 3.10 27.01 3.88
CA SER A 369 3.59 27.57 5.15
C SER A 369 2.57 27.45 6.29
N ALA A 370 3.05 27.55 7.52
CA ALA A 370 2.20 27.55 8.71
C ALA A 370 1.20 28.72 8.69
N GLU A 371 1.60 29.89 8.19
CA GLU A 371 0.74 31.09 8.08
C GLU A 371 -0.42 30.86 7.12
N GLN A 372 -0.17 30.20 5.98
CA GLN A 372 -1.22 29.82 5.04
C GLN A 372 -2.21 28.83 5.67
N VAL A 373 -1.71 27.85 6.45
CA VAL A 373 -2.57 26.91 7.19
C VAL A 373 -3.47 27.67 8.16
N LEU A 374 -2.92 28.57 8.97
CA LEU A 374 -3.68 29.33 9.93
C LEU A 374 -4.69 30.26 9.28
N SER A 375 -4.32 30.92 8.18
CA SER A 375 -5.23 31.75 7.40
C SER A 375 -6.40 30.94 6.86
N LEU A 376 -6.13 29.75 6.26
CA LEU A 376 -7.16 28.85 5.76
C LEU A 376 -8.05 28.33 6.90
N TYR A 377 -7.46 27.95 8.04
CA TYR A 377 -8.17 27.49 9.22
C TYR A 377 -9.13 28.57 9.75
N GLN A 378 -8.66 29.80 9.89
CA GLN A 378 -9.51 30.91 10.31
C GLN A 378 -10.63 31.20 9.31
N ARG A 379 -10.33 31.18 8.01
CA ARG A 379 -11.32 31.41 6.98
C ARG A 379 -12.41 30.32 6.98
N LEU A 380 -12.05 29.04 7.16
CA LEU A 380 -13.01 27.95 7.33
C LEU A 380 -13.88 28.11 8.57
N ARG A 381 -13.37 28.77 9.63
CA ARG A 381 -14.14 29.01 10.85
C ARG A 381 -15.09 30.20 10.77
N THR A 382 -14.71 31.25 10.10
CA THR A 382 -15.42 32.54 10.14
C THR A 382 -16.26 32.82 8.88
N ASP A 383 -15.85 32.34 7.72
CA ASP A 383 -16.51 32.59 6.43
C ASP A 383 -17.38 31.40 6.01
N VAL A 384 -18.69 31.54 6.19
CA VAL A 384 -19.68 30.49 5.86
C VAL A 384 -19.77 30.24 4.37
N VAL A 385 -19.61 31.27 3.53
CA VAL A 385 -19.68 31.14 2.07
C VAL A 385 -18.47 30.36 1.57
N PHE A 386 -17.28 30.77 1.96
CA PHE A 386 -16.05 30.05 1.64
C PHE A 386 -16.08 28.59 2.11
N ARG A 387 -16.59 28.35 3.32
CA ARG A 387 -16.71 27.00 3.86
C ARG A 387 -17.60 26.12 2.98
N ARG A 388 -18.72 26.65 2.50
CA ARG A 388 -19.62 25.89 1.59
C ARG A 388 -18.94 25.59 0.24
N GLU A 389 -18.24 26.54 -0.33
CA GLU A 389 -17.49 26.35 -1.58
C GLU A 389 -16.38 25.30 -1.41
N ALA A 390 -15.62 25.37 -0.32
CA ALA A 390 -14.60 24.40 0.01
C ALA A 390 -15.16 22.98 0.20
N ALA A 391 -16.33 22.87 0.84
CA ALA A 391 -17.02 21.60 1.02
C ALA A 391 -17.41 20.96 -0.31
N LEU A 392 -17.96 21.78 -1.23
CA LEU A 392 -18.31 21.30 -2.58
C LEU A 392 -17.08 20.88 -3.39
N ALA A 393 -15.98 21.63 -3.28
CA ALA A 393 -14.72 21.28 -3.95
C ALA A 393 -14.14 19.95 -3.41
N GLN A 394 -14.14 19.75 -2.09
CA GLN A 394 -13.70 18.50 -1.49
C GLN A 394 -14.59 17.31 -1.90
N LEU A 395 -15.89 17.53 -1.97
CA LEU A 395 -16.83 16.50 -2.44
C LEU A 395 -16.59 16.14 -3.92
N SER A 396 -16.32 17.13 -4.79
CA SER A 396 -15.95 16.89 -6.18
C SER A 396 -14.68 16.06 -6.28
N TRP A 397 -13.64 16.42 -5.50
CA TRP A 397 -12.39 15.67 -5.43
C TRP A 397 -12.60 14.22 -4.99
N LEU A 398 -13.43 13.96 -3.99
CA LEU A 398 -13.78 12.60 -3.56
C LEU A 398 -14.48 11.81 -4.68
N LYS A 399 -15.43 12.41 -5.40
CA LYS A 399 -16.16 11.76 -6.51
C LYS A 399 -15.25 11.41 -7.69
N GLU A 400 -14.18 12.18 -7.91
CA GLU A 400 -13.20 11.89 -8.96
C GLU A 400 -12.23 10.77 -8.56
N ASN A 401 -12.01 10.60 -7.25
CA ASN A 401 -11.11 9.58 -6.72
C ASN A 401 -11.79 8.24 -6.40
N PHE A 402 -13.10 8.26 -6.12
CA PHE A 402 -13.84 7.04 -5.79
C PHE A 402 -15.03 6.89 -6.75
N THR A 403 -15.05 5.79 -7.48
CA THR A 403 -16.19 5.49 -8.34
C THR A 403 -17.45 5.20 -7.50
N ALA A 404 -18.60 5.66 -7.99
CA ALA A 404 -19.88 5.29 -7.40
C ALA A 404 -20.33 3.87 -7.83
N GLU A 405 -19.70 3.33 -8.87
CA GLU A 405 -19.99 1.97 -9.35
C GLU A 405 -19.39 0.94 -8.37
N THR A 406 -20.21 0.00 -7.97
CA THR A 406 -19.83 -1.11 -7.06
C THR A 406 -19.93 -2.45 -7.77
N GLY A 407 -19.16 -3.45 -7.29
CA GLY A 407 -19.22 -4.81 -7.78
C GLY A 407 -18.46 -5.08 -9.08
N ALA A 408 -17.64 -4.14 -9.55
CA ALA A 408 -16.78 -4.38 -10.72
C ALA A 408 -15.73 -5.46 -10.44
N LEU A 409 -15.17 -5.50 -9.22
CA LEU A 409 -14.32 -6.62 -8.77
C LEU A 409 -15.06 -7.96 -8.86
N ALA A 410 -16.31 -8.04 -8.38
CA ALA A 410 -17.06 -9.29 -8.41
C ALA A 410 -17.31 -9.77 -9.86
N ARG A 411 -17.65 -8.84 -10.77
CA ARG A 411 -17.79 -9.17 -12.20
C ARG A 411 -16.48 -9.62 -12.84
N LEU A 412 -15.35 -8.98 -12.49
CA LEU A 412 -14.03 -9.42 -12.96
C LEU A 412 -13.73 -10.84 -12.49
N LEU A 413 -13.92 -11.12 -11.20
CA LEU A 413 -13.62 -12.43 -10.63
C LEU A 413 -14.49 -13.54 -11.27
N ALA A 414 -15.78 -13.29 -11.50
CA ALA A 414 -16.66 -14.23 -12.19
C ALA A 414 -16.13 -14.58 -13.60
N ARG A 415 -15.74 -13.58 -14.40
CA ARG A 415 -15.14 -13.80 -15.73
C ARG A 415 -13.85 -14.62 -15.67
N LEU A 416 -12.99 -14.35 -14.67
CA LEU A 416 -11.72 -15.07 -14.49
C LEU A 416 -11.94 -16.53 -14.05
N GLU A 417 -12.98 -16.80 -13.27
CA GLU A 417 -13.36 -18.16 -12.88
C GLU A 417 -13.91 -18.96 -14.08
N ASP A 418 -14.66 -18.32 -14.98
CA ASP A 418 -15.21 -18.91 -16.18
C ASP A 418 -14.15 -19.16 -17.28
N GLY A 419 -12.92 -18.70 -17.09
CA GLY A 419 -11.83 -18.82 -18.05
C GLY A 419 -11.97 -17.94 -19.30
N ALA A 420 -12.83 -16.92 -19.26
CA ALA A 420 -13.14 -16.07 -20.41
C ALA A 420 -12.00 -15.09 -20.81
N ASP A 421 -11.04 -14.87 -19.91
CA ASP A 421 -9.91 -13.92 -20.09
C ASP A 421 -8.53 -14.63 -19.97
N ALA A 422 -8.42 -15.93 -20.19
CA ALA A 422 -7.18 -16.70 -20.10
C ALA A 422 -6.33 -16.65 -21.40
#